data_7fbdfd950ef3fd0fe6f50ce5aa3f7161
#
_entry.id   7fbdfd950ef3fd0fe6f50ce5aa3f7161
#
_cell.length_a   1.000
_cell.length_b   1.000
_cell.length_c   1.000
_cell.angle_alpha   90.00
_cell.angle_beta   90.00
_cell.angle_gamma   90.00
#
_symmetry.space_group_name_H-M   'P 1'
#
loop_
_entity.id
_entity.type
_entity.pdbx_description
1 polymer ?
#
loop_
_entity_poly.entity_id
_entity_poly.type
_entity_poly.pdbx_seq_one_letter_code
_entity_poly.pdbx_strand_id
1 'polypeptide(L)'
;RMYDCCEFPEGQFLSRKNFVNAMSYGTSGDEESPVIKNYRMRKKATDESSKTSTYEVTYTLEGISEAQKDTVEIARGGQVMGPFYDWYIVPEKLYVSDVEVAVPDGAELYLDGIQILDKYEKAESGQEEDGTEETTEKAEESGNGETIYEIPYLFLGYHTVQLHQNGRDDYREIVYVKDDSRLEFLPELKLNDSTGKEITDLVEETVQSFCEAGMKKDSYSKVKKYFSSENTVQKKAEQAFQDFCDEVADEENTGLVNLAVTSIETTVSNIDGEMKAEAVISYTAERVEKRLFFFYQTVTESGTKTLDLQMKNTNGEWKIEKWS
;
A
#
# COMPACT_ATOMS: atom_id res chain seq x y z
N ARG A 1 29.47 -7.84 -18.26
CA ARG A 1 30.74 -8.59 -18.08
C ARG A 1 31.09 -8.81 -16.61
N MET A 2 31.02 -7.75 -15.73
CA MET A 2 31.35 -7.91 -14.31
C MET A 2 30.40 -8.92 -13.63
N TYR A 3 29.11 -8.82 -13.87
CA TYR A 3 28.10 -9.76 -13.36
C TYR A 3 28.43 -11.21 -13.74
N ASP A 4 28.88 -11.45 -14.98
CA ASP A 4 29.20 -12.79 -15.49
C ASP A 4 30.51 -13.36 -14.89
N CYS A 5 31.27 -12.55 -14.17
CA CYS A 5 32.47 -12.96 -13.45
C CYS A 5 32.22 -13.25 -11.96
N CYS A 6 31.00 -13.09 -11.49
CA CYS A 6 30.59 -13.35 -10.11
C CYS A 6 29.68 -14.57 -10.06
N GLU A 7 29.76 -15.33 -8.97
CA GLU A 7 28.85 -16.43 -8.67
C GLU A 7 27.90 -15.97 -7.55
N PHE A 8 26.72 -15.46 -7.96
CA PHE A 8 25.72 -15.00 -7.03
C PHE A 8 24.82 -16.15 -6.57
N PRO A 9 24.26 -16.08 -5.35
CA PRO A 9 23.20 -17.01 -4.95
C PRO A 9 21.97 -16.84 -5.84
N GLU A 10 21.14 -17.87 -5.90
CA GLU A 10 19.86 -17.77 -6.61
C GLU A 10 18.93 -16.80 -5.89
N GLY A 11 18.41 -15.79 -6.60
CA GLY A 11 17.55 -14.79 -6.02
C GLY A 11 16.89 -13.89 -7.08
N GLN A 12 15.61 -13.59 -6.87
CA GLN A 12 14.81 -12.76 -7.78
C GLN A 12 15.43 -11.38 -8.01
N PHE A 13 16.08 -10.80 -6.98
CA PHE A 13 16.66 -9.47 -6.99
C PHE A 13 18.13 -9.46 -7.42
N LEU A 14 18.75 -10.62 -7.57
CA LEU A 14 20.14 -10.74 -8.02
C LEU A 14 20.28 -10.95 -9.53
N SER A 15 19.32 -10.49 -10.32
CA SER A 15 19.40 -10.55 -11.77
C SER A 15 20.46 -9.60 -12.35
N ARG A 16 20.96 -9.91 -13.56
CA ARG A 16 21.87 -9.03 -14.27
C ARG A 16 21.33 -7.61 -14.48
N LYS A 17 20.01 -7.48 -14.71
CA LYS A 17 19.34 -6.18 -14.85
C LYS A 17 19.45 -5.38 -13.55
N ASN A 18 19.13 -6.01 -12.43
CA ASN A 18 19.18 -5.36 -11.12
C ASN A 18 20.61 -5.01 -10.72
N PHE A 19 21.59 -5.87 -11.06
CA PHE A 19 23.00 -5.56 -10.87
C PHE A 19 23.40 -4.27 -11.60
N VAL A 20 23.03 -4.14 -12.87
CA VAL A 20 23.34 -2.93 -13.65
C VAL A 20 22.67 -1.71 -13.03
N ASN A 21 21.40 -1.82 -12.63
CA ASN A 21 20.67 -0.71 -11.98
C ASN A 21 21.33 -0.30 -10.66
N ALA A 22 21.63 -1.25 -9.79
CA ALA A 22 22.24 -0.99 -8.48
C ALA A 22 23.64 -0.35 -8.59
N MET A 23 24.41 -0.79 -9.59
CA MET A 23 25.77 -0.28 -9.83
C MET A 23 25.80 0.97 -10.71
N SER A 24 24.67 1.40 -11.27
CA SER A 24 24.60 2.63 -12.05
C SER A 24 24.58 3.83 -11.13
N TYR A 25 25.54 4.71 -11.26
CA TYR A 25 25.60 5.95 -10.52
C TYR A 25 24.58 6.94 -11.11
N GLY A 26 23.55 7.31 -10.34
CA GLY A 26 22.72 8.49 -10.60
C GLY A 26 22.00 8.52 -11.96
N THR A 27 21.30 7.46 -12.37
CA THR A 27 20.59 7.45 -13.66
C THR A 27 19.27 8.24 -13.68
N SER A 28 19.04 9.12 -12.72
CA SER A 28 18.00 10.13 -12.83
C SER A 28 18.57 11.43 -13.42
N GLY A 29 18.86 11.43 -14.71
CA GLY A 29 19.13 12.61 -15.54
C GLY A 29 20.35 13.45 -15.11
N ASP A 30 21.27 13.68 -16.01
CA ASP A 30 22.32 14.71 -16.04
C ASP A 30 23.68 14.46 -15.35
N GLU A 31 23.86 13.46 -14.51
CA GLU A 31 25.22 13.12 -14.04
C GLU A 31 25.75 11.89 -14.79
N GLU A 32 26.76 12.09 -15.61
CA GLU A 32 27.47 10.99 -16.26
C GLU A 32 28.17 10.11 -15.21
N SER A 33 28.01 8.79 -15.32
CA SER A 33 28.73 7.83 -14.47
C SER A 33 30.22 8.12 -14.50
N PRO A 34 30.90 8.17 -13.34
CA PRO A 34 32.32 8.49 -13.31
C PRO A 34 33.14 7.46 -14.11
N VAL A 35 33.92 7.95 -15.05
CA VAL A 35 34.73 7.11 -15.94
C VAL A 35 36.07 6.81 -15.27
N ILE A 36 36.40 5.52 -15.15
CA ILE A 36 37.71 5.09 -14.68
C ILE A 36 38.73 5.34 -15.81
N LYS A 37 39.68 6.26 -15.60
CA LYS A 37 40.77 6.57 -16.55
C LYS A 37 41.90 5.57 -16.51
N ASN A 38 42.38 5.27 -15.29
CA ASN A 38 43.50 4.37 -15.07
C ASN A 38 43.22 3.51 -13.85
N TYR A 39 43.73 2.30 -13.88
CA TYR A 39 43.71 1.44 -12.70
C TYR A 39 44.99 0.64 -12.58
N ARG A 40 45.35 0.27 -11.35
CA ARG A 40 46.44 -0.63 -11.03
C ARG A 40 46.00 -1.63 -9.98
N MET A 41 46.21 -2.90 -10.24
CA MET A 41 45.94 -3.98 -9.29
C MET A 41 47.23 -4.48 -8.66
N ARG A 42 47.20 -4.73 -7.35
CA ARG A 42 48.32 -5.32 -6.59
C ARG A 42 47.76 -6.42 -5.70
N LYS A 43 48.31 -7.62 -5.84
CA LYS A 43 47.98 -8.74 -4.94
C LYS A 43 48.44 -8.40 -3.52
N LYS A 44 47.57 -8.50 -2.55
CA LYS A 44 47.81 -8.25 -1.13
C LYS A 44 48.02 -9.53 -0.35
N ALA A 45 47.13 -10.50 -0.54
CA ALA A 45 47.12 -11.74 0.22
C ALA A 45 46.64 -12.91 -0.64
N THR A 46 46.94 -14.11 -0.19
CA THR A 46 46.32 -15.36 -0.69
C THR A 46 45.99 -16.18 0.52
N ASP A 47 44.77 -16.67 0.56
CA ASP A 47 44.33 -17.69 1.50
C ASP A 47 44.22 -19.03 0.76
N GLU A 48 45.16 -19.92 1.06
CA GLU A 48 45.19 -21.26 0.45
C GLU A 48 44.04 -22.15 0.95
N SER A 49 43.52 -21.90 2.14
CA SER A 49 42.43 -22.70 2.73
C SER A 49 41.12 -22.43 2.05
N SER A 50 40.79 -21.17 1.78
CA SER A 50 39.61 -20.75 1.04
C SER A 50 39.82 -20.68 -0.48
N LYS A 51 41.08 -20.90 -0.94
CA LYS A 51 41.46 -20.74 -2.36
C LYS A 51 41.17 -19.35 -2.92
N THR A 52 41.21 -18.34 -2.07
CA THR A 52 40.97 -16.94 -2.45
C THR A 52 42.23 -16.11 -2.51
N SER A 53 42.18 -15.03 -3.26
CA SER A 53 43.25 -14.04 -3.36
C SER A 53 42.68 -12.64 -3.33
N THR A 54 43.19 -11.82 -2.44
CA THR A 54 42.80 -10.42 -2.27
C THR A 54 43.72 -9.50 -3.09
N TYR A 55 43.10 -8.62 -3.86
CA TYR A 55 43.81 -7.60 -4.65
C TYR A 55 43.36 -6.20 -4.21
N GLU A 56 44.31 -5.29 -4.03
CA GLU A 56 44.08 -3.86 -3.92
C GLU A 56 44.02 -3.28 -5.34
N VAL A 57 42.93 -2.58 -5.64
CA VAL A 57 42.76 -1.84 -6.89
C VAL A 57 42.85 -0.35 -6.58
N THR A 58 43.85 0.31 -7.19
CA THR A 58 43.98 1.77 -7.14
C THR A 58 43.57 2.32 -8.49
N TYR A 59 42.63 3.27 -8.52
CA TYR A 59 42.09 3.83 -9.77
C TYR A 59 41.89 5.34 -9.67
N THR A 60 41.84 5.99 -10.83
CA THR A 60 41.50 7.42 -10.94
C THR A 60 40.26 7.60 -11.77
N LEU A 61 39.38 8.49 -11.33
CA LEU A 61 38.16 8.85 -12.02
C LEU A 61 38.36 10.12 -12.86
N GLU A 62 37.58 10.24 -13.94
CA GLU A 62 37.59 11.46 -14.75
C GLU A 62 37.08 12.64 -13.91
N GLY A 63 37.80 13.77 -13.98
CA GLY A 63 37.48 14.96 -13.17
C GLY A 63 37.90 14.91 -11.70
N ILE A 64 38.39 13.76 -11.18
CA ILE A 64 38.85 13.62 -9.79
C ILE A 64 40.36 13.35 -9.81
N SER A 65 41.13 14.26 -9.21
CA SER A 65 42.59 14.14 -9.18
C SER A 65 43.12 13.17 -8.14
N GLU A 66 42.31 12.84 -7.12
CA GLU A 66 42.71 11.92 -6.05
C GLU A 66 42.46 10.47 -6.45
N ALA A 67 43.48 9.62 -6.25
CA ALA A 67 43.39 8.20 -6.52
C ALA A 67 42.50 7.50 -5.48
N GLN A 68 41.50 6.76 -5.94
CA GLN A 68 40.64 5.93 -5.11
C GLN A 68 41.29 4.55 -4.92
N LYS A 69 40.96 3.90 -3.81
CA LYS A 69 41.41 2.53 -3.51
C LYS A 69 40.27 1.67 -3.12
N ASP A 70 40.26 0.46 -3.67
CA ASP A 70 39.26 -0.57 -3.35
C ASP A 70 39.94 -1.93 -3.23
N THR A 71 39.20 -2.93 -2.75
CA THR A 71 39.69 -4.28 -2.56
C THR A 71 38.75 -5.27 -3.26
N VAL A 72 39.33 -6.12 -4.12
CA VAL A 72 38.61 -7.19 -4.82
C VAL A 72 39.17 -8.53 -4.36
N GLU A 73 38.26 -9.42 -4.01
CA GLU A 73 38.57 -10.81 -3.68
C GLU A 73 38.18 -11.71 -4.87
N ILE A 74 39.10 -12.59 -5.24
CA ILE A 74 38.95 -13.53 -6.36
C ILE A 74 39.12 -14.94 -5.81
N ALA A 75 38.14 -15.79 -6.05
CA ALA A 75 38.20 -17.21 -5.69
C ALA A 75 38.53 -18.07 -6.89
N ARG A 76 39.20 -19.18 -6.59
CA ARG A 76 39.54 -20.20 -7.58
C ARG A 76 38.41 -21.23 -7.64
N GLY A 77 37.73 -21.32 -8.77
CA GLY A 77 36.70 -22.28 -9.06
C GLY A 77 37.21 -23.66 -9.48
N GLY A 78 36.40 -24.34 -10.29
CA GLY A 78 36.70 -25.65 -10.82
C GLY A 78 37.89 -25.67 -11.76
N GLN A 79 38.50 -26.84 -11.92
CA GLN A 79 39.54 -27.05 -12.93
C GLN A 79 38.89 -27.15 -14.32
N VAL A 80 39.28 -26.27 -15.23
CA VAL A 80 38.72 -26.22 -16.59
C VAL A 80 39.50 -27.16 -17.52
N MET A 81 40.82 -27.05 -17.55
CA MET A 81 41.68 -27.91 -18.37
C MET A 81 43.11 -27.89 -17.88
N GLY A 82 43.72 -29.07 -17.62
CA GLY A 82 45.08 -29.17 -17.16
C GLY A 82 45.34 -28.37 -15.89
N PRO A 83 46.37 -27.51 -15.84
CA PRO A 83 46.68 -26.67 -14.68
C PRO A 83 45.78 -25.41 -14.60
N PHE A 84 44.83 -25.20 -15.50
CA PHE A 84 43.99 -24.01 -15.57
C PHE A 84 42.72 -24.20 -14.74
N TYR A 85 42.43 -23.17 -13.95
CA TYR A 85 41.24 -23.07 -13.10
C TYR A 85 40.38 -21.93 -13.57
N ASP A 86 39.08 -22.07 -13.34
CA ASP A 86 38.17 -20.96 -13.43
C ASP A 86 38.37 -20.00 -12.26
N TRP A 87 38.08 -18.71 -12.47
CA TRP A 87 38.24 -17.68 -11.46
C TRP A 87 37.01 -16.79 -11.45
N TYR A 88 36.46 -16.52 -10.29
CA TYR A 88 35.35 -15.64 -10.13
C TYR A 88 35.60 -14.61 -9.03
N ILE A 89 34.94 -13.46 -9.13
CA ILE A 89 34.94 -12.43 -8.11
C ILE A 89 34.02 -12.90 -6.98
N VAL A 90 34.53 -12.83 -5.77
CA VAL A 90 33.76 -13.16 -4.56
C VAL A 90 32.73 -12.04 -4.33
N PRO A 91 31.44 -12.35 -4.43
CA PRO A 91 30.41 -11.30 -4.54
C PRO A 91 29.83 -10.84 -3.20
N GLU A 92 30.29 -11.36 -2.04
CA GLU A 92 29.71 -11.08 -0.72
C GLU A 92 29.74 -9.59 -0.32
N LYS A 93 30.55 -8.81 -1.01
CA LYS A 93 30.60 -7.35 -0.84
C LYS A 93 29.75 -6.59 -1.85
N LEU A 94 28.98 -7.28 -2.66
CA LEU A 94 28.13 -6.70 -3.70
C LEU A 94 26.65 -6.82 -3.40
N TYR A 95 26.28 -7.58 -2.36
CA TYR A 95 24.89 -7.74 -1.93
C TYR A 95 24.81 -7.88 -0.40
N VAL A 96 23.64 -7.70 0.13
CA VAL A 96 23.23 -7.98 1.51
C VAL A 96 22.20 -9.09 1.51
N SER A 97 22.15 -9.86 2.60
CA SER A 97 21.12 -10.90 2.84
C SER A 97 20.14 -10.46 3.91
N ASP A 98 18.96 -11.08 3.89
CA ASP A 98 17.94 -10.96 4.93
C ASP A 98 17.54 -9.49 5.20
N VAL A 99 17.27 -8.76 4.12
CA VAL A 99 16.90 -7.33 4.18
C VAL A 99 15.44 -7.19 4.53
N GLU A 100 15.16 -6.56 5.67
CA GLU A 100 13.80 -6.18 6.05
C GLU A 100 13.40 -4.86 5.37
N VAL A 101 12.21 -4.83 4.78
CA VAL A 101 11.63 -3.62 4.18
C VAL A 101 10.27 -3.36 4.79
N ALA A 102 10.18 -2.28 5.56
CA ALA A 102 8.93 -1.84 6.18
C ALA A 102 8.21 -0.83 5.29
N VAL A 103 6.92 -1.04 5.07
CA VAL A 103 6.04 -0.17 4.27
C VAL A 103 4.72 0.05 4.99
N PRO A 104 3.93 1.09 4.63
CA PRO A 104 2.60 1.29 5.20
C PRO A 104 1.71 0.07 4.95
N ASP A 105 0.88 -0.28 5.93
CA ASP A 105 -0.03 -1.40 5.82
C ASP A 105 -0.97 -1.28 4.61
N GLY A 106 -1.20 -2.40 3.92
CA GLY A 106 -2.00 -2.45 2.70
C GLY A 106 -1.35 -1.80 1.47
N ALA A 107 -0.08 -1.38 1.53
CA ALA A 107 0.66 -0.90 0.36
C ALA A 107 1.36 -2.06 -0.37
N GLU A 108 1.22 -2.12 -1.68
CA GLU A 108 2.00 -3.01 -2.54
C GLU A 108 3.40 -2.44 -2.75
N LEU A 109 4.42 -3.24 -2.46
CA LEU A 109 5.82 -2.86 -2.63
C LEU A 109 6.37 -3.35 -3.96
N TYR A 110 6.99 -2.45 -4.72
CA TYR A 110 7.80 -2.76 -5.90
C TYR A 110 9.23 -2.32 -5.67
N LEU A 111 10.18 -3.23 -5.85
CA LEU A 111 11.60 -2.97 -5.78
C LEU A 111 12.22 -3.21 -7.17
N ASP A 112 12.87 -2.18 -7.74
CA ASP A 112 13.41 -2.18 -9.11
C ASP A 112 12.40 -2.60 -10.19
N GLY A 113 11.11 -2.29 -9.96
CA GLY A 113 10.00 -2.66 -10.82
C GLY A 113 9.56 -4.13 -10.70
N ILE A 114 10.02 -4.84 -9.67
CA ILE A 114 9.61 -6.20 -9.32
C ILE A 114 8.67 -6.11 -8.13
N GLN A 115 7.45 -6.60 -8.27
CA GLN A 115 6.48 -6.67 -7.18
C GLN A 115 6.95 -7.65 -6.10
N ILE A 116 6.93 -7.21 -4.86
CA ILE A 116 7.16 -8.05 -3.70
C ILE A 116 5.84 -8.70 -3.34
N LEU A 117 5.81 -10.03 -3.35
CA LEU A 117 4.61 -10.81 -3.08
C LEU A 117 4.53 -11.18 -1.58
N ASP A 118 3.35 -11.54 -1.12
CA ASP A 118 3.03 -11.94 0.26
C ASP A 118 3.96 -13.05 0.82
N LYS A 119 4.55 -13.87 -0.05
CA LYS A 119 5.53 -14.90 0.37
C LYS A 119 6.80 -14.34 1.02
N TYR A 120 7.06 -13.05 0.86
CA TYR A 120 8.15 -12.32 1.50
C TYR A 120 7.68 -11.55 2.73
N GLU A 121 6.38 -11.55 3.00
CA GLU A 121 5.83 -10.94 4.20
C GLU A 121 6.31 -11.71 5.44
N LYS A 122 6.90 -10.98 6.37
CA LYS A 122 7.34 -11.56 7.62
C LYS A 122 6.10 -11.82 8.47
N ALA A 123 5.83 -13.10 8.76
CA ALA A 123 4.78 -13.44 9.71
C ALA A 123 5.06 -12.73 11.03
N GLU A 124 4.09 -11.96 11.54
CA GLU A 124 4.16 -11.44 12.91
C GLU A 124 4.54 -12.59 13.83
N SER A 125 5.59 -12.41 14.61
CA SER A 125 6.02 -13.42 15.57
C SER A 125 4.92 -13.59 16.59
N GLY A 126 3.99 -14.51 16.30
CA GLY A 126 2.98 -14.92 17.25
C GLY A 126 3.66 -15.36 18.54
N GLN A 127 3.23 -14.78 19.65
CA GLN A 127 3.61 -15.22 20.98
C GLN A 127 3.48 -16.75 21.03
N GLU A 128 4.53 -17.41 21.50
CA GLU A 128 4.52 -18.84 21.77
C GLU A 128 3.27 -19.17 22.61
N GLU A 129 2.38 -19.99 22.03
CA GLU A 129 1.23 -20.54 22.75
C GLU A 129 1.74 -21.41 23.90
N ASP A 130 1.84 -20.85 25.08
CA ASP A 130 1.77 -21.65 26.31
C ASP A 130 0.28 -21.86 26.66
N GLY A 131 -0.13 -23.12 26.49
CA GLY A 131 -1.52 -23.52 26.56
C GLY A 131 -2.15 -23.26 27.94
N THR A 132 -3.07 -22.32 27.98
CA THR A 132 -4.15 -22.33 28.99
C THR A 132 -5.39 -21.68 28.35
N GLU A 133 -6.43 -22.46 28.21
CA GLU A 133 -7.78 -22.02 27.86
C GLU A 133 -8.26 -21.00 28.89
N GLU A 134 -8.53 -19.75 28.50
CA GLU A 134 -9.64 -18.96 29.07
C GLU A 134 -9.91 -17.68 28.23
N THR A 135 -11.17 -17.59 27.85
CA THR A 135 -11.98 -16.40 27.54
C THR A 135 -11.47 -15.36 26.54
N THR A 136 -12.12 -15.41 25.40
CA THR A 136 -12.27 -14.41 24.34
C THR A 136 -12.54 -13.00 24.89
N GLU A 137 -11.52 -12.17 24.99
CA GLU A 137 -11.65 -10.72 24.84
C GLU A 137 -10.77 -10.31 23.68
N LYS A 138 -11.38 -9.58 22.73
CA LYS A 138 -10.71 -9.07 21.53
C LYS A 138 -9.41 -8.38 21.92
N ALA A 139 -8.28 -8.96 21.50
CA ALA A 139 -7.03 -8.24 21.46
C ALA A 139 -7.23 -7.07 20.50
N GLU A 140 -7.09 -5.86 21.00
CA GLU A 140 -6.94 -4.67 20.18
C GLU A 140 -5.65 -4.84 19.38
N GLU A 141 -5.77 -4.82 18.05
CA GLU A 141 -4.66 -4.85 17.13
C GLU A 141 -3.76 -3.63 17.39
N SER A 142 -2.69 -3.84 18.12
CA SER A 142 -1.59 -2.90 18.29
C SER A 142 -0.55 -3.17 17.20
N GLY A 143 -0.97 -3.18 15.95
CA GLY A 143 -0.07 -3.12 14.82
C GLY A 143 0.33 -1.66 14.60
N ASN A 144 1.61 -1.40 14.42
CA ASN A 144 2.14 -0.06 14.07
C ASN A 144 1.69 0.44 12.68
N GLY A 145 0.72 -0.20 12.03
CA GLY A 145 0.27 0.14 10.67
C GLY A 145 1.36 -0.06 9.61
N GLU A 146 2.27 -1.00 9.82
CA GLU A 146 3.35 -1.33 8.88
C GLU A 146 3.37 -2.83 8.52
N THR A 147 3.57 -3.12 7.23
CA THR A 147 3.87 -4.45 6.71
C THR A 147 5.38 -4.59 6.51
N ILE A 148 5.98 -5.68 6.99
CA ILE A 148 7.41 -5.96 6.86
C ILE A 148 7.62 -7.10 5.87
N TYR A 149 8.43 -6.84 4.85
CA TYR A 149 8.88 -7.84 3.88
C TYR A 149 10.32 -8.23 4.15
N GLU A 150 10.65 -9.53 4.08
CA GLU A 150 12.01 -10.06 4.20
C GLU A 150 12.53 -10.47 2.83
N ILE A 151 13.54 -9.75 2.33
CA ILE A 151 14.14 -9.97 1.02
C ILE A 151 15.44 -10.76 1.22
N PRO A 152 15.52 -12.00 0.70
CA PRO A 152 16.65 -12.88 0.97
C PRO A 152 17.99 -12.29 0.54
N TYR A 153 18.02 -11.64 -0.62
CA TYR A 153 19.24 -11.02 -1.17
C TYR A 153 18.92 -9.76 -1.96
N LEU A 154 19.69 -8.70 -1.75
CA LEU A 154 19.59 -7.44 -2.46
C LEU A 154 20.99 -6.91 -2.80
N PHE A 155 21.23 -6.39 -3.99
CA PHE A 155 22.50 -5.75 -4.33
C PHE A 155 22.73 -4.52 -3.47
N LEU A 156 23.99 -4.24 -3.14
CA LEU A 156 24.40 -2.92 -2.66
C LEU A 156 24.31 -1.93 -3.82
N GLY A 157 23.95 -0.68 -3.52
CA GLY A 157 23.85 0.37 -4.53
C GLY A 157 22.47 1.01 -4.63
N TYR A 158 22.15 1.52 -5.81
CA TYR A 158 20.92 2.25 -6.04
C TYR A 158 19.73 1.35 -6.39
N HIS A 159 18.62 1.56 -5.70
CA HIS A 159 17.37 0.84 -5.92
C HIS A 159 16.23 1.82 -6.06
N THR A 160 15.26 1.48 -6.91
CA THR A 160 14.00 2.21 -7.03
C THR A 160 12.95 1.50 -6.19
N VAL A 161 12.43 2.19 -5.20
CA VAL A 161 11.27 1.76 -4.40
C VAL A 161 10.03 2.44 -4.94
N GLN A 162 8.96 1.66 -5.14
CA GLN A 162 7.65 2.18 -5.49
C GLN A 162 6.62 1.53 -4.57
N LEU A 163 5.71 2.36 -4.04
CA LEU A 163 4.57 1.91 -3.26
C LEU A 163 3.31 2.25 -4.01
N HIS A 164 2.44 1.27 -4.13
CA HIS A 164 1.10 1.44 -4.70
C HIS A 164 0.07 1.04 -3.65
N GLN A 165 -0.90 1.91 -3.39
CA GLN A 165 -2.03 1.61 -2.54
C GLN A 165 -3.30 2.10 -3.21
N ASN A 166 -4.32 1.23 -3.25
CA ASN A 166 -5.55 1.55 -3.95
C ASN A 166 -6.19 2.86 -3.43
N GLY A 167 -6.48 3.76 -4.36
CA GLY A 167 -7.06 5.07 -4.06
C GLY A 167 -6.08 6.14 -3.59
N ARG A 168 -4.79 5.85 -3.57
CA ARG A 168 -3.74 6.82 -3.20
C ARG A 168 -2.81 7.11 -4.37
N ASP A 169 -2.06 8.20 -4.25
CA ASP A 169 -1.01 8.52 -5.20
C ASP A 169 0.15 7.53 -5.05
N ASP A 170 0.73 7.13 -6.19
CA ASP A 170 1.91 6.28 -6.18
C ASP A 170 3.10 7.02 -5.54
N TYR A 171 3.79 6.34 -4.65
CA TYR A 171 5.05 6.82 -4.11
C TYR A 171 6.22 6.21 -4.85
N ARG A 172 7.26 7.00 -5.11
CA ARG A 172 8.49 6.53 -5.73
C ARG A 172 9.70 7.25 -5.14
N GLU A 173 10.71 6.46 -4.77
CA GLU A 173 11.98 6.95 -4.26
C GLU A 173 13.15 6.14 -4.84
N ILE A 174 14.31 6.77 -4.96
CA ILE A 174 15.57 6.10 -5.26
C ILE A 174 16.40 6.10 -4.00
N VAL A 175 16.77 4.92 -3.52
CA VAL A 175 17.52 4.73 -2.29
C VAL A 175 18.87 4.12 -2.59
N TYR A 176 19.84 4.41 -1.73
CA TYR A 176 21.14 3.78 -1.78
C TYR A 176 21.30 2.78 -0.65
N VAL A 177 21.28 1.51 -0.99
CA VAL A 177 21.45 0.39 -0.04
C VAL A 177 22.95 0.19 0.21
N LYS A 178 23.34 0.25 1.47
CA LYS A 178 24.70 -0.04 1.94
C LYS A 178 24.72 -1.45 2.53
N ASP A 179 25.11 -1.54 3.80
CA ASP A 179 25.19 -2.76 4.59
C ASP A 179 24.02 -2.88 5.60
N ASP A 180 22.98 -2.08 5.39
CA ASP A 180 21.83 -2.04 6.29
C ASP A 180 20.93 -3.24 6.07
N SER A 181 20.52 -3.88 7.17
CA SER A 181 19.58 -5.01 7.16
C SER A 181 18.12 -4.58 7.18
N ARG A 182 17.83 -3.29 7.42
CA ARG A 182 16.47 -2.75 7.48
C ARG A 182 16.33 -1.45 6.70
N LEU A 183 15.33 -1.40 5.82
CA LEU A 183 14.91 -0.24 5.06
C LEU A 183 13.50 0.15 5.48
N GLU A 184 13.25 1.42 5.72
CA GLU A 184 11.95 1.91 6.14
C GLU A 184 11.42 2.91 5.12
N PHE A 185 10.24 2.61 4.54
CA PHE A 185 9.54 3.46 3.59
C PHE A 185 8.11 3.67 4.09
N LEU A 186 7.95 4.59 5.03
CA LEU A 186 6.69 4.90 5.68
C LEU A 186 6.18 6.32 5.32
N PRO A 187 6.06 6.65 4.01
CA PRO A 187 5.53 7.94 3.60
C PRO A 187 4.03 8.02 3.91
N GLU A 188 3.55 9.22 4.18
CA GLU A 188 2.13 9.49 4.17
C GLU A 188 1.62 9.50 2.73
N LEU A 189 1.01 8.39 2.29
CA LEU A 189 0.44 8.27 0.96
C LEU A 189 -0.85 9.10 0.86
N LYS A 190 -0.86 10.11 -0.02
CA LYS A 190 -2.00 10.99 -0.21
C LYS A 190 -3.11 10.30 -0.98
N LEU A 191 -4.37 10.56 -0.56
CA LEU A 191 -5.54 10.17 -1.35
C LEU A 191 -5.46 10.84 -2.73
N ASN A 192 -5.63 10.09 -3.82
CA ASN A 192 -5.66 10.71 -5.13
C ASN A 192 -7.01 11.39 -5.41
N ASP A 193 -6.95 12.50 -6.15
CA ASP A 193 -8.11 13.35 -6.42
C ASP A 193 -9.26 12.61 -7.14
N SER A 194 -8.94 11.64 -8.01
CA SER A 194 -9.96 10.87 -8.72
C SER A 194 -10.74 9.97 -7.78
N THR A 195 -10.07 9.27 -6.87
CA THR A 195 -10.73 8.41 -5.88
C THR A 195 -11.56 9.23 -4.89
N GLY A 196 -11.02 10.35 -4.42
CA GLY A 196 -11.77 11.27 -3.56
C GLY A 196 -13.08 11.71 -4.23
N LYS A 197 -13.01 12.07 -5.51
CA LYS A 197 -14.18 12.46 -6.29
C LYS A 197 -15.15 11.30 -6.52
N GLU A 198 -14.66 10.12 -6.91
CA GLU A 198 -15.51 8.94 -7.14
C GLU A 198 -16.31 8.56 -5.89
N ILE A 199 -15.68 8.61 -4.70
CA ILE A 199 -16.35 8.32 -3.44
C ILE A 199 -17.36 9.42 -3.10
N THR A 200 -17.01 10.69 -3.30
CA THR A 200 -17.92 11.82 -3.09
C THR A 200 -19.18 11.68 -3.98
N ASP A 201 -18.97 11.47 -5.29
CA ASP A 201 -20.07 11.28 -6.25
C ASP A 201 -20.95 10.07 -5.87
N LEU A 202 -20.34 8.96 -5.43
CA LEU A 202 -21.04 7.76 -4.95
C LEU A 202 -21.90 8.05 -3.72
N VAL A 203 -21.38 8.75 -2.74
CA VAL A 203 -22.09 9.10 -1.50
C VAL A 203 -23.27 10.01 -1.82
N GLU A 204 -23.07 11.05 -2.64
CA GLU A 204 -24.13 11.96 -3.06
C GLU A 204 -25.25 11.21 -3.81
N GLU A 205 -24.89 10.38 -4.80
CA GLU A 205 -25.84 9.57 -5.57
C GLU A 205 -26.59 8.59 -4.66
N THR A 206 -25.90 7.98 -3.68
CA THR A 206 -26.54 7.06 -2.72
C THR A 206 -27.60 7.76 -1.89
N VAL A 207 -27.21 8.90 -1.27
CA VAL A 207 -28.13 9.65 -0.39
C VAL A 207 -29.36 10.14 -1.17
N GLN A 208 -29.14 10.71 -2.36
CA GLN A 208 -30.24 11.19 -3.20
C GLN A 208 -31.17 10.03 -3.62
N SER A 209 -30.60 8.94 -4.14
CA SER A 209 -31.38 7.77 -4.56
C SER A 209 -32.13 7.11 -3.41
N PHE A 210 -31.50 7.04 -2.23
CA PHE A 210 -32.12 6.46 -1.02
C PHE A 210 -33.32 7.29 -0.58
N CYS A 211 -33.17 8.62 -0.50
CA CYS A 211 -34.27 9.53 -0.15
C CYS A 211 -35.40 9.52 -1.19
N GLU A 212 -35.05 9.59 -2.48
CA GLU A 212 -36.09 9.56 -3.54
C GLU A 212 -36.87 8.26 -3.59
N ALA A 213 -36.15 7.13 -3.53
CA ALA A 213 -36.81 5.81 -3.57
C ALA A 213 -37.65 5.56 -2.32
N GLY A 214 -37.16 5.94 -1.14
CA GLY A 214 -37.88 5.79 0.12
C GLY A 214 -39.10 6.66 0.20
N MET A 215 -39.03 7.93 -0.21
CA MET A 215 -40.22 8.83 -0.29
C MET A 215 -41.33 8.31 -1.21
N LYS A 216 -40.92 7.55 -2.27
CA LYS A 216 -41.87 6.91 -3.19
C LYS A 216 -42.31 5.52 -2.73
N LYS A 217 -41.79 5.03 -1.60
CA LYS A 217 -41.93 3.64 -1.13
C LYS A 217 -41.57 2.61 -2.22
N ASP A 218 -40.53 2.91 -3.00
CA ASP A 218 -40.03 2.02 -4.04
C ASP A 218 -39.36 0.76 -3.44
N SER A 219 -39.00 -0.19 -4.27
CA SER A 219 -38.26 -1.37 -3.83
C SER A 219 -36.81 -1.03 -3.49
N TYR A 220 -36.25 -1.64 -2.44
CA TYR A 220 -34.84 -1.57 -2.05
C TYR A 220 -33.89 -1.87 -3.22
N SER A 221 -34.32 -2.65 -4.21
CA SER A 221 -33.55 -2.94 -5.42
C SER A 221 -33.02 -1.70 -6.16
N LYS A 222 -33.66 -0.54 -5.97
CA LYS A 222 -33.23 0.75 -6.56
C LYS A 222 -31.89 1.25 -5.98
N VAL A 223 -31.65 1.00 -4.70
CA VAL A 223 -30.47 1.49 -3.96
C VAL A 223 -29.46 0.41 -3.62
N LYS A 224 -29.81 -0.86 -3.81
CA LYS A 224 -29.00 -2.03 -3.51
C LYS A 224 -27.58 -1.96 -4.11
N LYS A 225 -27.44 -1.39 -5.31
CA LYS A 225 -26.18 -1.32 -6.07
C LYS A 225 -25.07 -0.52 -5.38
N TYR A 226 -25.40 0.37 -4.45
CA TYR A 226 -24.45 1.22 -3.76
C TYR A 226 -23.73 0.54 -2.59
N PHE A 227 -24.31 -0.55 -2.09
CA PHE A 227 -23.80 -1.28 -0.94
C PHE A 227 -23.01 -2.52 -1.35
N SER A 228 -22.06 -2.93 -0.52
CA SER A 228 -21.31 -4.17 -0.70
C SER A 228 -22.27 -5.36 -0.88
N SER A 229 -21.86 -6.34 -1.68
CA SER A 229 -22.65 -7.55 -1.93
C SER A 229 -22.70 -8.52 -0.76
N GLU A 230 -22.00 -8.23 0.35
CA GLU A 230 -22.03 -9.05 1.55
C GLU A 230 -23.43 -9.12 2.14
N ASN A 231 -23.87 -10.35 2.48
CA ASN A 231 -25.25 -10.59 2.94
C ASN A 231 -25.60 -9.79 4.21
N THR A 232 -24.64 -9.60 5.11
CA THR A 232 -24.80 -8.81 6.34
C THR A 232 -25.01 -7.33 6.05
N VAL A 233 -24.25 -6.77 5.10
CA VAL A 233 -24.35 -5.38 4.65
C VAL A 233 -25.69 -5.16 3.96
N GLN A 234 -26.04 -6.05 3.03
CA GLN A 234 -27.29 -5.96 2.27
C GLN A 234 -28.54 -6.00 3.18
N LYS A 235 -28.55 -6.90 4.18
CA LYS A 235 -29.68 -6.98 5.14
C LYS A 235 -29.81 -5.72 5.99
N LYS A 236 -28.68 -5.17 6.46
CA LYS A 236 -28.70 -3.92 7.23
C LYS A 236 -29.21 -2.75 6.39
N ALA A 237 -28.73 -2.64 5.13
CA ALA A 237 -29.17 -1.59 4.22
C ALA A 237 -30.66 -1.70 3.84
N GLU A 238 -31.12 -2.92 3.59
CA GLU A 238 -32.55 -3.18 3.32
C GLU A 238 -33.42 -2.81 4.52
N GLN A 239 -33.00 -3.17 5.73
CA GLN A 239 -33.74 -2.81 6.95
C GLN A 239 -33.79 -1.29 7.15
N ALA A 240 -32.64 -0.60 7.02
CA ALA A 240 -32.60 0.87 7.14
C ALA A 240 -33.47 1.55 6.08
N PHE A 241 -33.51 1.00 4.85
CA PHE A 241 -34.38 1.50 3.80
C PHE A 241 -35.86 1.28 4.15
N GLN A 242 -36.22 0.12 4.68
CA GLN A 242 -37.59 -0.18 5.11
C GLN A 242 -38.04 0.73 6.26
N ASP A 243 -37.16 0.90 7.28
CA ASP A 243 -37.43 1.79 8.40
C ASP A 243 -37.72 3.22 7.93
N PHE A 244 -36.98 3.70 6.93
CA PHE A 244 -37.23 5.01 6.31
C PHE A 244 -38.57 5.04 5.56
N CYS A 245 -38.91 4.01 4.78
CA CYS A 245 -40.19 3.92 4.10
C CYS A 245 -41.38 3.92 5.06
N ASP A 246 -41.17 3.33 6.25
CA ASP A 246 -42.21 3.27 7.29
C ASP A 246 -42.47 4.65 7.96
N GLU A 247 -41.43 5.53 7.93
CA GLU A 247 -41.63 6.93 8.37
C GLU A 247 -42.39 7.80 7.38
N VAL A 248 -42.43 7.43 6.11
CA VAL A 248 -43.14 8.18 5.07
C VAL A 248 -44.64 8.03 5.30
N ALA A 249 -45.39 9.16 5.20
CA ALA A 249 -46.81 9.22 5.45
C ALA A 249 -47.60 8.09 4.77
N ASP A 250 -48.49 7.49 5.51
CA ASP A 250 -49.39 6.45 5.07
C ASP A 250 -50.72 7.00 4.53
N GLU A 251 -51.70 6.14 4.33
CA GLU A 251 -53.08 6.52 3.89
C GLU A 251 -53.80 7.41 4.93
N GLU A 252 -53.38 7.38 6.20
CA GLU A 252 -53.89 8.27 7.26
C GLU A 252 -53.23 9.66 7.24
N ASN A 253 -52.33 9.93 6.31
CA ASN A 253 -51.56 11.17 6.12
C ASN A 253 -50.79 11.63 7.37
N THR A 254 -50.34 10.72 8.21
CA THR A 254 -49.41 11.00 9.30
C THR A 254 -48.03 10.50 8.94
N GLY A 255 -46.99 11.24 9.33
CA GLY A 255 -45.62 10.92 9.03
C GLY A 255 -44.94 11.93 8.10
N LEU A 256 -43.84 11.53 7.48
CA LEU A 256 -43.03 12.33 6.57
C LEU A 256 -43.72 12.46 5.22
N VAL A 257 -44.05 13.67 4.79
CA VAL A 257 -44.76 13.93 3.51
C VAL A 257 -43.88 14.55 2.46
N ASN A 258 -42.78 15.22 2.89
CA ASN A 258 -41.78 15.78 1.99
C ASN A 258 -40.41 15.74 2.64
N LEU A 259 -39.39 15.44 1.86
CA LEU A 259 -37.98 15.48 2.27
C LEU A 259 -37.15 16.07 1.12
N ALA A 260 -36.52 17.21 1.36
CA ALA A 260 -35.61 17.85 0.43
C ALA A 260 -34.20 17.86 1.00
N VAL A 261 -33.29 17.14 0.39
CA VAL A 261 -31.86 17.28 0.67
C VAL A 261 -31.38 18.57 0.04
N THR A 262 -30.84 19.48 0.85
CA THR A 262 -30.42 20.82 0.41
C THR A 262 -28.91 20.93 0.12
N SER A 263 -28.09 20.17 0.84
CA SER A 263 -26.66 19.98 0.53
C SER A 263 -26.15 18.66 1.09
N ILE A 264 -25.09 18.16 0.49
CA ILE A 264 -24.29 17.04 0.98
C ILE A 264 -22.84 17.49 0.90
N GLU A 265 -22.17 17.51 2.04
CA GLU A 265 -20.75 17.83 2.14
C GLU A 265 -20.03 16.54 2.54
N THR A 266 -19.17 16.01 1.65
CA THR A 266 -18.47 14.75 1.88
C THR A 266 -16.98 15.00 2.07
N THR A 267 -16.43 14.49 3.17
CA THR A 267 -15.00 14.45 3.44
C THR A 267 -14.53 13.01 3.33
N VAL A 268 -13.57 12.75 2.44
CA VAL A 268 -13.00 11.42 2.24
C VAL A 268 -11.62 11.36 2.89
N SER A 269 -11.36 10.31 3.64
CA SER A 269 -10.08 10.07 4.31
C SER A 269 -9.71 8.58 4.20
N ASN A 270 -8.43 8.31 4.34
CA ASN A 270 -7.95 6.94 4.52
C ASN A 270 -7.26 6.88 5.90
N ILE A 271 -7.80 6.08 6.79
CA ILE A 271 -7.30 5.91 8.15
C ILE A 271 -7.00 4.43 8.34
N ASP A 272 -5.77 4.11 8.68
CA ASP A 272 -5.28 2.74 8.92
C ASP A 272 -5.57 1.77 7.75
N GLY A 273 -5.34 2.24 6.52
CA GLY A 273 -5.62 1.42 5.32
C GLY A 273 -7.10 1.35 4.93
N GLU A 274 -8.01 1.80 5.77
CA GLU A 274 -9.45 1.82 5.51
C GLU A 274 -9.91 3.13 4.88
N MET A 275 -10.64 3.04 3.78
CA MET A 275 -11.24 4.21 3.14
C MET A 275 -12.54 4.60 3.86
N LYS A 276 -12.58 5.82 4.38
CA LYS A 276 -13.72 6.38 5.12
C LYS A 276 -14.25 7.63 4.44
N ALA A 277 -15.55 7.83 4.52
CA ALA A 277 -16.20 9.06 4.10
C ALA A 277 -17.14 9.54 5.20
N GLU A 278 -17.01 10.81 5.58
CA GLU A 278 -17.97 11.49 6.44
C GLU A 278 -18.84 12.38 5.56
N ALA A 279 -20.15 12.17 5.60
CA ALA A 279 -21.12 12.95 4.84
C ALA A 279 -22.02 13.75 5.78
N VAL A 280 -21.97 15.08 5.67
CA VAL A 280 -22.87 16.00 6.36
C VAL A 280 -24.02 16.37 5.42
N ILE A 281 -25.21 15.89 5.74
CA ILE A 281 -26.42 16.03 4.92
C ILE A 281 -27.29 17.10 5.56
N SER A 282 -27.53 18.21 4.85
CA SER A 282 -28.50 19.22 5.24
C SER A 282 -29.83 18.92 4.55
N TYR A 283 -30.92 19.03 5.28
CA TYR A 283 -32.24 18.70 4.76
C TYR A 283 -33.35 19.62 5.31
N THR A 284 -34.47 19.64 4.59
CA THR A 284 -35.73 20.16 5.05
C THR A 284 -36.80 19.07 4.91
N ALA A 285 -37.52 18.83 5.99
CA ALA A 285 -38.56 17.81 6.06
C ALA A 285 -39.91 18.43 6.45
N GLU A 286 -40.96 17.95 5.86
CA GLU A 286 -42.31 18.28 6.23
C GLU A 286 -42.99 17.01 6.76
N ARG A 287 -43.48 17.10 7.99
CA ARG A 287 -44.21 16.02 8.66
C ARG A 287 -45.64 16.44 8.98
N VAL A 288 -46.57 15.53 8.81
CA VAL A 288 -47.93 15.70 9.28
C VAL A 288 -48.08 14.98 10.59
N GLU A 289 -48.43 15.75 11.62
CA GLU A 289 -48.69 15.24 12.97
C GLU A 289 -50.16 15.30 13.30
N LYS A 290 -50.70 14.28 13.93
CA LYS A 290 -52.06 14.29 14.47
C LYS A 290 -52.06 15.02 15.81
N ARG A 291 -52.75 16.13 15.85
CA ARG A 291 -53.06 16.86 17.07
C ARG A 291 -54.48 16.52 17.50
N LEU A 292 -54.84 16.63 18.72
CA LEU A 292 -56.16 16.35 19.35
C LEU A 292 -57.29 15.92 18.40
N PHE A 293 -57.74 14.68 18.49
CA PHE A 293 -58.88 14.00 17.87
C PHE A 293 -58.89 13.92 16.33
N PHE A 294 -59.01 15.00 15.57
CA PHE A 294 -59.12 15.01 14.10
C PHE A 294 -58.34 16.17 13.45
N PHE A 295 -57.49 16.89 14.22
CA PHE A 295 -56.70 17.98 13.69
C PHE A 295 -55.31 17.47 13.29
N TYR A 296 -54.94 17.70 12.04
CA TYR A 296 -53.60 17.43 11.50
C TYR A 296 -52.89 18.76 11.33
N GLN A 297 -51.61 18.76 11.66
CA GLN A 297 -50.75 19.94 11.48
C GLN A 297 -49.51 19.52 10.71
N THR A 298 -49.19 20.26 9.65
CA THR A 298 -47.90 20.13 8.97
C THR A 298 -46.85 20.91 9.75
N VAL A 299 -45.75 20.23 10.07
CA VAL A 299 -44.58 20.82 10.72
C VAL A 299 -43.43 20.73 9.74
N THR A 300 -42.78 21.87 9.50
CA THR A 300 -41.57 21.92 8.69
C THR A 300 -40.37 22.01 9.63
N GLU A 301 -39.41 21.14 9.45
CA GLU A 301 -38.13 21.12 10.18
C GLU A 301 -36.98 21.17 9.20
N SER A 302 -35.88 21.83 9.61
CA SER A 302 -34.62 21.79 8.90
C SER A 302 -33.55 21.27 9.85
N GLY A 303 -32.67 20.43 9.35
CA GLY A 303 -31.65 19.81 10.18
C GLY A 303 -30.42 19.38 9.36
N THR A 304 -29.46 18.87 10.09
CA THR A 304 -28.28 18.21 9.53
C THR A 304 -28.16 16.81 10.12
N LYS A 305 -27.70 15.86 9.30
CA LYS A 305 -27.37 14.51 9.73
C LYS A 305 -25.99 14.17 9.22
N THR A 306 -25.13 13.68 10.10
CA THR A 306 -23.83 13.15 9.73
C THR A 306 -23.93 11.63 9.54
N LEU A 307 -23.31 11.12 8.50
CA LEU A 307 -23.13 9.70 8.23
C LEU A 307 -21.63 9.40 8.15
N ASP A 308 -21.19 8.47 8.97
CA ASP A 308 -19.85 7.90 8.87
C ASP A 308 -19.91 6.62 8.03
N LEU A 309 -19.16 6.60 6.93
CA LEU A 309 -19.20 5.55 5.94
C LEU A 309 -17.82 4.89 5.83
N GLN A 310 -17.79 3.57 5.84
CA GLN A 310 -16.62 2.78 5.44
C GLN A 310 -16.83 2.29 4.02
N MET A 311 -15.85 2.59 3.16
CA MET A 311 -15.90 2.28 1.74
C MET A 311 -15.01 1.10 1.41
N LYS A 312 -15.43 0.24 0.50
CA LYS A 312 -14.65 -0.90 0.01
C LYS A 312 -14.60 -0.87 -1.51
N ASN A 313 -13.40 -1.00 -2.06
CA ASN A 313 -13.25 -1.21 -3.50
C ASN A 313 -13.37 -2.71 -3.81
N THR A 314 -14.27 -3.05 -4.73
CA THR A 314 -14.45 -4.42 -5.18
C THR A 314 -14.39 -4.44 -6.71
N ASN A 315 -13.33 -5.02 -7.27
CA ASN A 315 -13.11 -5.09 -8.73
C ASN A 315 -13.11 -3.73 -9.44
N GLY A 316 -12.58 -2.69 -8.80
CA GLY A 316 -12.52 -1.34 -9.36
C GLY A 316 -13.76 -0.46 -9.09
N GLU A 317 -14.76 -0.96 -8.38
CA GLU A 317 -15.94 -0.19 -8.00
C GLU A 317 -15.98 0.02 -6.47
N TRP A 318 -16.16 1.26 -6.04
CA TRP A 318 -16.38 1.61 -4.65
C TRP A 318 -17.80 1.26 -4.21
N LYS A 319 -17.95 0.72 -3.00
CA LYS A 319 -19.23 0.35 -2.38
C LYS A 319 -19.20 0.73 -0.90
N ILE A 320 -20.37 1.00 -0.33
CA ILE A 320 -20.53 1.21 1.11
C ILE A 320 -20.52 -0.15 1.81
N GLU A 321 -19.63 -0.33 2.77
CA GLU A 321 -19.51 -1.56 3.56
C GLU A 321 -20.11 -1.40 4.97
N LYS A 322 -19.90 -0.23 5.60
CA LYS A 322 -20.49 0.10 6.91
C LYS A 322 -20.95 1.55 6.91
N TRP A 323 -21.89 1.84 7.79
CA TRP A 323 -22.36 3.20 8.08
C TRP A 323 -22.87 3.29 9.52
N SER A 324 -22.81 4.51 10.10
CA SER A 324 -23.35 4.86 11.42
C SER A 324 -23.90 6.29 11.44
#